data_8e8cd7cce5406fb02b58189e570fa923
#
_entry.id   8e8cd7cce5406fb02b58189e570fa923
#
_cell.length_a   1.000
_cell.length_b   1.000
_cell.length_c   1.000
_cell.angle_alpha   90.00
_cell.angle_beta   90.00
_cell.angle_gamma   90.00
#
_symmetry.space_group_name_H-M   'P 1'
#
loop_
_entity.id
_entity.type
_entity.pdbx_description
1 polymer ?
#
loop_
_entity_poly.entity_id
_entity_poly.type
_entity_poly.pdbx_seq_one_letter_code
_entity_poly.pdbx_strand_id
1 'polypeptide(L)'
;MTDMNRIEARMNACSKKQEKAFITYITAGLPDLAATKEIIRAQERGGCDVIELGVPFSDPLADGPVIQDASYRAICGGVNVKKIFAMMQELRTE
;
A
#
# COMPACT_ATOMS: atom_id res chain seq x y z
N MET A 1 18.75 12.72 18.36
CA MET A 1 17.84 11.59 18.59
C MET A 1 16.94 11.43 17.37
N THR A 2 16.84 10.24 16.88
CA THR A 2 16.00 9.95 15.71
C THR A 2 14.67 9.41 16.19
N ASP A 3 13.59 10.03 15.82
CA ASP A 3 12.27 9.52 16.15
C ASP A 3 12.01 8.24 15.36
N MET A 4 11.40 7.27 16.02
CA MET A 4 10.98 6.03 15.39
C MET A 4 9.85 6.32 14.42
N ASN A 5 9.95 5.86 13.16
CA ASN A 5 8.86 6.00 12.22
C ASN A 5 7.75 5.00 12.55
N ARG A 6 6.60 5.17 11.89
CA ARG A 6 5.42 4.36 12.18
C ARG A 6 5.62 2.88 11.86
N ILE A 7 6.39 2.57 10.82
CA ILE A 7 6.68 1.18 10.43
C ILE A 7 7.53 0.51 11.51
N GLU A 8 8.60 1.18 11.96
CA GLU A 8 9.44 0.66 13.04
C GLU A 8 8.64 0.45 14.32
N ALA A 9 7.79 1.41 14.66
CA ALA A 9 6.96 1.32 15.86
C ALA A 9 6.03 0.10 15.78
N ARG A 10 5.41 -0.15 14.64
CA ARG A 10 4.52 -1.29 14.46
C ARG A 10 5.28 -2.61 14.52
N MET A 11 6.43 -2.69 13.86
CA MET A 11 7.26 -3.90 13.90
C MET A 11 7.75 -4.21 15.30
N ASN A 12 8.16 -3.19 16.04
CA ASN A 12 8.59 -3.36 17.43
C ASN A 12 7.43 -3.79 18.33
N ALA A 13 6.24 -3.28 18.12
CA ALA A 13 5.05 -3.68 18.87
C ALA A 13 4.75 -5.18 18.65
N CYS A 14 4.84 -5.65 17.42
CA CYS A 14 4.66 -7.06 17.10
C CYS A 14 5.73 -7.92 17.77
N SER A 15 6.99 -7.49 17.71
CA SER A 15 8.10 -8.20 18.33
C SER A 15 7.94 -8.31 19.84
N LYS A 16 7.54 -7.24 20.52
CA LYS A 16 7.32 -7.25 21.97
C LYS A 16 6.22 -8.22 22.39
N LYS A 17 5.19 -8.40 21.56
CA LYS A 17 4.12 -9.35 21.80
C LYS A 17 4.46 -10.77 21.34
N GLN A 18 5.64 -10.95 20.75
CA GLN A 18 6.06 -12.22 20.13
C GLN A 18 5.10 -12.66 19.02
N GLU A 19 4.52 -11.69 18.32
CA GLU A 19 3.65 -11.91 17.18
C GLU A 19 4.38 -11.59 15.90
N LYS A 20 4.01 -12.26 14.81
CA LYS A 20 4.54 -11.95 13.49
C LYS A 20 3.77 -10.80 12.88
N ALA A 21 4.48 -9.93 12.17
CA ALA A 21 3.84 -8.85 11.43
C ALA A 21 3.14 -9.41 10.20
N PHE A 22 1.92 -8.93 9.94
CA PHE A 22 1.17 -9.26 8.73
C PHE A 22 1.32 -8.11 7.74
N ILE A 23 1.98 -8.37 6.62
CA ILE A 23 2.28 -7.37 5.60
C ILE A 23 1.54 -7.76 4.33
N THR A 24 0.76 -6.82 3.78
CA THR A 24 0.02 -7.03 2.53
C THR A 24 0.60 -6.16 1.42
N TYR A 25 0.34 -6.55 0.18
CA TYR A 25 0.69 -5.78 -1.00
C TYR A 25 -0.54 -5.59 -1.88
N ILE A 26 -0.77 -4.36 -2.32
CA ILE A 26 -1.79 -4.06 -3.34
C ILE A 26 -1.23 -3.06 -4.34
N THR A 27 -1.78 -3.10 -5.56
CA THR A 27 -1.43 -2.12 -6.59
C THR A 27 -2.35 -0.91 -6.49
N ALA A 28 -1.77 0.27 -6.36
CA ALA A 28 -2.56 1.50 -6.28
C ALA A 28 -3.28 1.77 -7.61
N GLY A 29 -4.56 2.12 -7.51
CA GLY A 29 -5.37 2.47 -8.67
C GLY A 29 -6.08 1.33 -9.37
N LEU A 30 -6.10 0.15 -8.78
CA LEU A 30 -6.78 -1.00 -9.36
C LEU A 30 -7.93 -1.43 -8.45
N PRO A 31 -9.18 -1.44 -8.92
CA PRO A 31 -9.64 -0.95 -10.24
C PRO A 31 -9.57 0.56 -10.37
N ASP A 32 -9.60 1.31 -9.27
CA ASP A 32 -9.43 2.76 -9.22
C ASP A 32 -8.93 3.18 -7.84
N LEU A 33 -8.64 4.48 -7.66
CA LEU A 33 -8.12 4.97 -6.38
C LEU A 33 -9.17 4.97 -5.27
N ALA A 34 -10.43 5.16 -5.60
CA ALA A 34 -11.50 5.07 -4.60
C ALA A 34 -11.58 3.67 -4.00
N ALA A 35 -11.51 2.64 -4.85
CA ALA A 35 -11.47 1.25 -4.40
C ALA A 35 -10.19 0.97 -3.61
N THR A 36 -9.06 1.51 -4.03
CA THR A 36 -7.79 1.36 -3.31
C THR A 36 -7.91 1.86 -1.88
N LYS A 37 -8.51 3.04 -1.68
CA LYS A 37 -8.74 3.59 -0.33
C LYS A 37 -9.59 2.66 0.53
N GLU A 38 -10.66 2.11 -0.04
CA GLU A 38 -11.53 1.20 0.69
C GLU A 38 -10.82 -0.10 1.04
N ILE A 39 -9.98 -0.61 0.15
CA ILE A 39 -9.18 -1.82 0.40
C ILE A 39 -8.20 -1.55 1.55
N ILE A 40 -7.51 -0.42 1.54
CA ILE A 40 -6.58 -0.05 2.62
C ILE A 40 -7.30 0.02 3.96
N ARG A 41 -8.46 0.67 4.01
CA ARG A 41 -9.25 0.75 5.23
C ARG A 41 -9.70 -0.62 5.72
N ALA A 42 -10.11 -1.49 4.80
CA ALA A 42 -10.51 -2.85 5.14
C ALA A 42 -9.35 -3.67 5.68
N GLN A 43 -8.17 -3.53 5.09
CA GLN A 43 -6.97 -4.22 5.56
C GLN A 43 -6.56 -3.76 6.96
N GLU A 44 -6.66 -2.46 7.23
CA GLU A 44 -6.40 -1.92 8.56
C GLU A 44 -7.38 -2.50 9.59
N ARG A 45 -8.66 -2.49 9.27
CA ARG A 45 -9.68 -3.08 10.15
C ARG A 45 -9.46 -4.58 10.39
N GLY A 46 -8.93 -5.26 9.38
CA GLY A 46 -8.64 -6.69 9.46
C GLY A 46 -7.39 -7.07 10.23
N GLY A 47 -6.64 -6.08 10.73
CA GLY A 47 -5.46 -6.33 11.54
C GLY A 47 -4.14 -6.35 10.79
N CYS A 48 -4.10 -5.84 9.56
CA CYS A 48 -2.86 -5.73 8.81
C CYS A 48 -1.91 -4.76 9.51
N ASP A 49 -0.65 -5.16 9.66
CA ASP A 49 0.36 -4.34 10.36
C ASP A 49 1.03 -3.33 9.45
N VAL A 50 1.35 -3.74 8.22
CA VAL A 50 2.01 -2.88 7.22
C VAL A 50 1.38 -3.16 5.87
N ILE A 51 1.08 -2.11 5.13
CA ILE A 51 0.54 -2.22 3.77
C ILE A 51 1.61 -1.70 2.80
N GLU A 52 2.00 -2.54 1.87
CA GLU A 52 2.88 -2.16 0.77
C GLU A 52 2.01 -1.73 -0.40
N LEU A 53 2.10 -0.46 -0.77
CA LEU A 53 1.31 0.09 -1.85
C LEU A 53 2.17 0.16 -3.10
N GLY A 54 1.88 -0.71 -4.07
CA GLY A 54 2.60 -0.74 -5.32
C GLY A 54 2.26 0.46 -6.19
N VAL A 55 3.28 1.22 -6.57
CA VAL A 55 3.12 2.32 -7.51
C VAL A 55 3.19 1.74 -8.93
N PRO A 56 2.13 1.86 -9.75
CA PRO A 56 2.15 1.31 -11.10
C PRO A 56 3.26 1.91 -11.94
N PHE A 57 3.95 1.04 -12.65
CA PHE A 57 5.10 1.43 -13.46
C PHE A 57 4.93 0.87 -14.88
N SER A 58 5.23 1.68 -15.88
CA SER A 58 5.00 1.32 -17.29
C SER A 58 5.97 0.26 -17.81
N ASP A 59 7.10 0.04 -17.11
CA ASP A 59 8.11 -0.91 -17.54
C ASP A 59 8.56 -1.78 -16.36
N PRO A 60 7.66 -2.64 -15.85
CA PRO A 60 7.90 -3.40 -14.61
C PRO A 60 8.76 -4.65 -14.85
N LEU A 61 10.02 -4.48 -15.15
CA LEU A 61 10.92 -5.58 -15.52
C LEU A 61 11.13 -6.60 -14.41
N ALA A 62 11.07 -6.16 -13.16
CA ALA A 62 11.32 -7.03 -11.99
C ALA A 62 10.08 -7.73 -11.47
N ASP A 63 8.90 -7.38 -11.97
CA ASP A 63 7.64 -7.94 -11.49
C ASP A 63 7.21 -9.15 -12.29
N GLY A 64 6.50 -10.07 -11.64
CA GLY A 64 5.89 -11.21 -12.32
C GLY A 64 4.64 -10.81 -13.12
N PRO A 65 4.07 -11.74 -13.91
CA PRO A 65 2.97 -11.42 -14.82
C PRO A 65 1.73 -10.85 -14.13
N VAL A 66 1.40 -11.31 -12.94
CA VAL A 66 0.20 -10.85 -12.22
C VAL A 66 0.35 -9.37 -11.83
N ILE A 67 1.50 -8.99 -11.28
CA ILE A 67 1.75 -7.60 -10.87
C ILE A 67 1.91 -6.70 -12.09
N GLN A 68 2.54 -7.20 -13.17
CA GLN A 68 2.63 -6.45 -14.42
C GLN A 68 1.26 -6.13 -14.99
N ASP A 69 0.34 -7.10 -14.99
CA ASP A 69 -1.02 -6.90 -15.47
C ASP A 69 -1.77 -5.89 -14.59
N ALA A 70 -1.64 -6.00 -13.28
CA ALA A 70 -2.28 -5.07 -12.35
C ALA A 70 -1.78 -3.63 -12.57
N SER A 71 -0.47 -3.45 -12.73
CA SER A 71 0.10 -2.14 -13.01
C SER A 71 -0.39 -1.57 -14.32
N TYR A 72 -0.44 -2.39 -15.37
CA TYR A 72 -0.94 -1.97 -16.68
C TYR A 72 -2.39 -1.49 -16.59
N ARG A 73 -3.24 -2.26 -15.92
CA ARG A 73 -4.66 -1.89 -15.74
C ARG A 73 -4.81 -0.59 -14.97
N ALA A 74 -4.03 -0.40 -13.92
CA ALA A 74 -4.08 0.82 -13.13
C ALA A 74 -3.65 2.04 -13.96
N ILE A 75 -2.59 1.92 -14.75
CA ILE A 75 -2.13 2.99 -15.63
C ILE A 75 -3.19 3.31 -16.69
N CYS A 76 -3.80 2.31 -17.29
CA CYS A 76 -4.89 2.51 -18.25
C CYS A 76 -6.08 3.21 -17.62
N GLY A 77 -6.31 3.05 -16.33
CA GLY A 77 -7.35 3.74 -15.57
C GLY A 77 -7.01 5.17 -15.20
N GLY A 78 -5.82 5.65 -15.56
CA GLY A 78 -5.43 7.04 -15.35
C GLY A 78 -4.71 7.35 -14.05
N VAL A 79 -4.26 6.32 -13.31
CA VAL A 79 -3.52 6.54 -12.07
C VAL A 79 -2.12 7.12 -12.36
N ASN A 80 -1.63 7.98 -11.49
CA ASN A 80 -0.25 8.49 -11.54
C ASN A 80 0.24 8.75 -10.11
N VAL A 81 1.54 9.03 -10.00
CA VAL A 81 2.19 9.22 -8.69
C VAL A 81 1.55 10.36 -7.90
N LYS A 82 1.23 11.47 -8.58
CA LYS A 82 0.62 12.62 -7.93
C LYS A 82 -0.72 12.26 -7.28
N LYS A 83 -1.56 11.52 -8.00
CA LYS A 83 -2.86 11.07 -7.49
C LYS A 83 -2.70 10.11 -6.32
N ILE A 84 -1.69 9.24 -6.37
CA ILE A 84 -1.41 8.30 -5.28
C ILE A 84 -0.99 9.05 -4.02
N PHE A 85 -0.11 10.03 -4.12
CA PHE A 85 0.29 10.84 -2.96
C PHE A 85 -0.87 11.63 -2.39
N ALA A 86 -1.75 12.17 -3.25
CA ALA A 86 -2.95 12.88 -2.78
C ALA A 86 -3.84 11.93 -1.97
N MET A 87 -4.05 10.72 -2.45
CA MET A 87 -4.82 9.69 -1.74
C MET A 87 -4.17 9.35 -0.39
N MET A 88 -2.86 9.20 -0.35
CA MET A 88 -2.15 8.89 0.89
C MET A 88 -2.29 10.00 1.92
N GLN A 89 -2.27 11.27 1.48
CA GLN A 89 -2.49 12.39 2.39
C GLN A 89 -3.88 12.33 3.01
N GLU A 90 -4.90 12.02 2.23
CA GLU A 90 -6.26 11.84 2.74
C GLU A 90 -6.33 10.74 3.79
N LEU A 91 -5.72 9.59 3.52
CA LEU A 91 -5.72 8.46 4.44
C LEU A 91 -4.98 8.78 5.74
N ARG A 92 -3.93 9.61 5.68
CA ARG A 92 -3.15 9.98 6.87
C ARG A 92 -3.94 10.82 7.85
N THR A 93 -4.99 11.48 7.43
CA THR A 93 -5.84 12.30 8.29
C THR A 93 -6.93 11.50 9.00
N GLU A 94 -7.06 10.22 8.69
CA GLU A 94 -8.09 9.35 9.28
C GLU A 94 -7.62 8.66 10.58
#